data_1a3889da57b68da6cef97ce4e215e7c4
#
_entry.id   1a3889da57b68da6cef97ce4e215e7c4
#
_cell.length_a   1.000
_cell.length_b   1.000
_cell.length_c   1.000
_cell.angle_alpha   90.00
_cell.angle_beta   90.00
_cell.angle_gamma   90.00
#
_symmetry.space_group_name_H-M   'P 1'
#
loop_
_entity.id
_entity.type
_entity.pdbx_description
1 polymer ?
#
loop_
_entity_poly.entity_id
_entity_poly.type
_entity_poly.pdbx_seq_one_letter_code
_entity_poly.pdbx_strand_id
1 'polypeptide(L)'
;MADSTPEEAPEKASETAEIPAEPVDDIVTTQHTLTVKRRKLAYTAKAGRIVLRKEVVKDGKSEGPKAKAEVFITSYTLDDTDPGTRPVTFAFNGGPGSSSIWLHMGLLGPHRVLSGDVDDLVPPPYGLAENPETLLAHSDLVFIDPVSTGYSRVTDGETSKDFHGYKGDIESIGEIIRLWVSRNERWLSPKFLAGESYGTLRAAGLASHLQERHGLFLNGLLLISSVLDLGTLSFTEGNDLPYSLFVPTYAAIAHYHGLHGERPLDDVLADAEDFAAKELPWALGRGARLSTQDRADTVATLASLTGLNESYVDRVNLRIEHVRYFTELLRDRGLTVGRMDGRFTSWEPDGGREHMSDDPSISRVVGAYAAAFNHYVRAELGYESDLPYELISEDTFKAWSYSDFEGRSVSVVDSISSAMRANPHLKLHVAFGHYDGATAYFAAEHVLAHLQIPEELRENIDTAYYPAGHMMYVHEPTRVQQSKDLAKFIKNASNR
;
A
#
# COMPACT_ATOMS: atom_id res chain seq x y z
N MET A 1 -24.56 -79.95 24.87
CA MET A 1 -25.52 -79.11 24.18
C MET A 1 -25.47 -77.79 24.91
N ALA A 2 -24.73 -76.83 24.37
CA ALA A 2 -24.67 -75.45 24.88
C ALA A 2 -25.15 -74.57 23.73
N ASP A 3 -26.23 -73.90 23.98
CA ASP A 3 -26.92 -73.00 23.08
C ASP A 3 -26.17 -71.68 23.06
N SER A 4 -25.67 -71.28 21.91
CA SER A 4 -24.98 -69.98 21.72
C SER A 4 -25.87 -69.06 20.91
N THR A 5 -26.52 -68.15 21.56
CA THR A 5 -27.20 -67.00 20.96
C THR A 5 -26.19 -66.02 20.36
N PRO A 6 -26.39 -65.45 19.15
CA PRO A 6 -25.49 -64.43 18.59
C PRO A 6 -25.77 -63.05 19.27
N GLU A 7 -24.71 -62.43 19.71
CA GLU A 7 -24.69 -61.05 20.25
C GLU A 7 -24.82 -60.07 19.08
N GLU A 8 -25.91 -59.30 19.03
CA GLU A 8 -26.12 -58.20 18.09
C GLU A 8 -25.12 -57.08 18.35
N ALA A 9 -24.33 -56.73 17.35
CA ALA A 9 -23.44 -55.58 17.37
C ALA A 9 -24.24 -54.25 17.38
N PRO A 10 -23.81 -53.22 18.15
CA PRO A 10 -24.55 -51.93 18.17
C PRO A 10 -24.42 -51.24 16.80
N GLU A 11 -25.56 -50.85 16.27
CA GLU A 11 -25.72 -49.97 15.12
C GLU A 11 -24.98 -48.66 15.36
N LYS A 12 -23.97 -48.36 14.54
CA LYS A 12 -23.31 -47.06 14.50
C LYS A 12 -24.33 -46.02 14.09
N ALA A 13 -24.72 -45.13 15.00
CA ALA A 13 -25.43 -43.91 14.66
C ALA A 13 -24.64 -43.14 13.62
N SER A 14 -25.22 -42.89 12.47
CA SER A 14 -24.69 -42.00 11.46
C SER A 14 -24.72 -40.57 12.04
N GLU A 15 -23.57 -40.01 12.37
CA GLU A 15 -23.44 -38.57 12.52
C GLU A 15 -23.89 -37.94 11.20
N THR A 16 -25.05 -37.35 11.20
CA THR A 16 -25.46 -36.39 10.17
C THR A 16 -24.54 -35.20 10.31
N ALA A 17 -23.51 -35.10 9.46
CA ALA A 17 -22.71 -33.90 9.33
C ALA A 17 -23.65 -32.72 9.09
N GLU A 18 -23.76 -31.80 10.06
CA GLU A 18 -24.47 -30.55 9.87
C GLU A 18 -23.82 -29.85 8.65
N ILE A 19 -24.63 -29.58 7.63
CA ILE A 19 -24.19 -28.77 6.48
C ILE A 19 -23.87 -27.39 7.06
N PRO A 20 -22.62 -26.89 6.93
CA PRO A 20 -22.27 -25.57 7.45
C PRO A 20 -23.26 -24.52 6.91
N ALA A 21 -23.74 -23.66 7.77
CA ALA A 21 -24.64 -22.57 7.35
C ALA A 21 -23.94 -21.71 6.31
N GLU A 22 -24.66 -21.34 5.23
CA GLU A 22 -24.08 -20.50 4.18
C GLU A 22 -23.66 -19.14 4.76
N PRO A 23 -22.41 -18.67 4.48
CA PRO A 23 -21.94 -17.38 5.02
C PRO A 23 -22.87 -16.22 4.65
N VAL A 24 -23.11 -15.35 5.62
CA VAL A 24 -23.89 -14.11 5.46
C VAL A 24 -23.06 -12.91 5.88
N ASP A 25 -23.43 -11.72 5.43
CA ASP A 25 -22.74 -10.50 5.84
C ASP A 25 -22.83 -10.31 7.37
N ASP A 26 -21.70 -10.02 7.98
CA ASP A 26 -21.53 -9.81 9.42
C ASP A 26 -21.07 -8.37 9.66
N ILE A 27 -22.00 -7.43 9.76
CA ILE A 27 -21.75 -5.98 9.83
C ILE A 27 -22.38 -5.39 11.07
N VAL A 28 -21.56 -4.71 11.88
CA VAL A 28 -21.99 -3.88 13.00
C VAL A 28 -22.08 -2.42 12.56
N THR A 29 -23.08 -1.70 13.06
CA THR A 29 -23.30 -0.28 12.77
C THR A 29 -23.32 0.52 14.07
N THR A 30 -22.53 1.59 14.13
CA THR A 30 -22.43 2.49 15.29
C THR A 30 -22.51 3.95 14.84
N GLN A 31 -22.93 4.83 15.79
CA GLN A 31 -23.08 6.27 15.56
C GLN A 31 -22.03 7.03 16.35
N HIS A 32 -21.37 7.99 15.71
CA HIS A 32 -20.26 8.72 16.30
C HIS A 32 -20.34 10.21 16.03
N THR A 33 -19.54 10.96 16.76
CA THR A 33 -19.32 12.38 16.50
C THR A 33 -17.83 12.72 16.65
N LEU A 34 -17.33 13.60 15.80
CA LEU A 34 -15.95 14.07 15.78
C LEU A 34 -15.91 15.58 15.65
N THR A 35 -14.95 16.23 16.28
CA THR A 35 -14.77 17.69 16.13
C THR A 35 -13.60 18.00 15.21
N VAL A 36 -13.89 18.58 14.04
CA VAL A 36 -12.89 19.02 13.06
C VAL A 36 -12.97 20.54 12.94
N LYS A 37 -11.88 21.25 13.25
CA LYS A 37 -11.79 22.73 13.12
C LYS A 37 -13.03 23.46 13.65
N ARG A 38 -13.48 23.16 14.88
CA ARG A 38 -14.68 23.72 15.54
C ARG A 38 -16.04 23.30 14.94
N ARG A 39 -16.05 22.44 13.94
CA ARG A 39 -17.26 21.85 13.37
C ARG A 39 -17.46 20.43 13.92
N LYS A 40 -18.64 20.15 14.45
CA LYS A 40 -19.04 18.82 14.87
C LYS A 40 -19.53 18.04 13.65
N LEU A 41 -18.93 16.88 13.40
CA LEU A 41 -19.32 15.94 12.36
C LEU A 41 -20.00 14.75 13.04
N ALA A 42 -21.28 14.52 12.75
CA ALA A 42 -21.97 13.29 13.09
C ALA A 42 -21.78 12.31 11.93
N TYR A 43 -21.47 11.04 12.23
CA TYR A 43 -21.23 10.04 11.21
C TYR A 43 -21.62 8.64 11.67
N THR A 44 -22.00 7.82 10.71
CA THR A 44 -22.28 6.41 10.86
C THR A 44 -21.04 5.61 10.49
N ALA A 45 -20.60 4.72 11.40
CA ALA A 45 -19.55 3.74 11.14
C ALA A 45 -20.16 2.35 10.95
N LYS A 46 -19.67 1.61 9.95
CA LYS A 46 -19.99 0.19 9.75
C LYS A 46 -18.69 -0.59 9.67
N ALA A 47 -18.54 -1.61 10.49
CA ALA A 47 -17.39 -2.51 10.50
C ALA A 47 -17.86 -3.96 10.42
N GLY A 48 -17.21 -4.78 9.59
CA GLY A 48 -17.54 -6.18 9.49
C GLY A 48 -17.23 -6.78 8.13
N ARG A 49 -17.70 -8.01 7.91
CA ARG A 49 -17.38 -8.79 6.71
C ARG A 49 -18.55 -8.81 5.72
N ILE A 50 -18.23 -8.53 4.46
CA ILE A 50 -19.13 -8.69 3.31
C ILE A 50 -18.78 -10.00 2.62
N VAL A 51 -19.80 -10.83 2.36
CA VAL A 51 -19.62 -12.09 1.62
C VAL A 51 -19.48 -11.82 0.14
N LEU A 52 -18.30 -12.11 -0.38
CA LEU A 52 -18.00 -12.09 -1.81
C LEU A 52 -18.52 -13.39 -2.44
N ARG A 53 -19.42 -13.27 -3.43
CA ARG A 53 -20.02 -14.40 -4.15
C ARG A 53 -19.61 -14.38 -5.61
N LYS A 54 -19.40 -15.58 -6.18
CA LYS A 54 -19.13 -15.74 -7.61
C LYS A 54 -20.12 -16.75 -8.18
N GLU A 55 -20.66 -16.48 -9.36
CA GLU A 55 -21.49 -17.45 -10.09
C GLU A 55 -20.67 -18.69 -10.43
N VAL A 56 -21.21 -19.85 -10.10
CA VAL A 56 -20.58 -21.15 -10.40
C VAL A 56 -21.37 -21.81 -11.50
N VAL A 57 -20.67 -22.20 -12.57
CA VAL A 57 -21.23 -22.99 -13.68
C VAL A 57 -20.55 -24.35 -13.68
N LYS A 58 -21.31 -25.42 -13.53
CA LYS A 58 -20.80 -26.80 -13.58
C LYS A 58 -21.55 -27.55 -14.69
N ASP A 59 -20.79 -28.20 -15.54
CA ASP A 59 -21.33 -28.96 -16.70
C ASP A 59 -22.31 -28.12 -17.57
N GLY A 60 -22.02 -26.83 -17.74
CA GLY A 60 -22.83 -25.88 -18.50
C GLY A 60 -24.12 -25.42 -17.80
N LYS A 61 -24.35 -25.81 -16.53
CA LYS A 61 -25.49 -25.39 -15.73
C LYS A 61 -25.05 -24.44 -14.62
N SER A 62 -25.79 -23.32 -14.44
CA SER A 62 -25.56 -22.44 -13.32
C SER A 62 -26.00 -23.12 -12.02
N GLU A 63 -25.09 -23.12 -11.02
CA GLU A 63 -25.38 -23.51 -9.63
C GLU A 63 -25.73 -22.28 -8.77
N GLY A 64 -25.80 -21.10 -9.39
CA GLY A 64 -26.01 -19.83 -8.71
C GLY A 64 -24.74 -19.24 -8.07
N PRO A 65 -24.88 -18.09 -7.37
CA PRO A 65 -23.77 -17.43 -6.72
C PRO A 65 -23.36 -18.19 -5.44
N LYS A 66 -22.11 -18.66 -5.38
CA LYS A 66 -21.51 -19.31 -4.20
C LYS A 66 -20.60 -18.34 -3.47
N ALA A 67 -20.60 -18.39 -2.13
CA ALA A 67 -19.66 -17.67 -1.31
C ALA A 67 -18.23 -18.12 -1.59
N LYS A 68 -17.31 -17.15 -1.74
CA LYS A 68 -15.89 -17.39 -2.05
C LYS A 68 -14.97 -16.85 -0.97
N ALA A 69 -15.31 -15.70 -0.41
CA ALA A 69 -14.57 -15.05 0.67
C ALA A 69 -15.49 -14.15 1.50
N GLU A 70 -15.08 -13.89 2.71
CA GLU A 70 -15.65 -12.86 3.59
C GLU A 70 -14.62 -11.74 3.68
N VAL A 71 -14.96 -10.57 3.14
CA VAL A 71 -14.04 -9.42 3.04
C VAL A 71 -14.40 -8.40 4.11
N PHE A 72 -13.46 -8.12 5.01
CA PHE A 72 -13.65 -7.14 6.07
C PHE A 72 -13.51 -5.73 5.51
N ILE A 73 -14.47 -4.90 5.88
CA ILE A 73 -14.46 -3.47 5.58
C ILE A 73 -14.72 -2.66 6.84
N THR A 74 -14.21 -1.43 6.84
CA THR A 74 -14.66 -0.38 7.76
C THR A 74 -15.08 0.82 6.94
N SER A 75 -16.31 1.27 7.08
CA SER A 75 -16.82 2.43 6.34
C SER A 75 -17.35 3.51 7.27
N TYR A 76 -17.13 4.75 6.88
CA TYR A 76 -17.58 5.95 7.58
C TYR A 76 -18.37 6.83 6.62
N THR A 77 -19.61 7.10 6.95
CA THR A 77 -20.49 7.97 6.16
C THR A 77 -20.96 9.14 7.01
N LEU A 78 -20.74 10.35 6.51
CA LEU A 78 -21.19 11.57 7.20
C LEU A 78 -22.71 11.65 7.17
N ASP A 79 -23.34 11.84 8.34
CA ASP A 79 -24.77 11.96 8.46
C ASP A 79 -25.30 13.29 7.85
N ASP A 80 -26.58 13.32 7.53
CA ASP A 80 -27.27 14.51 7.00
C ASP A 80 -26.62 15.11 5.73
N THR A 81 -26.06 14.25 4.87
CA THR A 81 -25.47 14.63 3.58
C THR A 81 -26.19 13.94 2.42
N ASP A 82 -26.22 14.59 1.26
CA ASP A 82 -26.76 13.99 0.04
C ASP A 82 -25.76 12.95 -0.53
N PRO A 83 -26.11 11.65 -0.51
CA PRO A 83 -25.23 10.60 -1.03
C PRO A 83 -24.94 10.74 -2.53
N GLY A 84 -25.79 11.41 -3.31
CA GLY A 84 -25.58 11.60 -4.74
C GLY A 84 -24.46 12.59 -5.09
N THR A 85 -24.18 13.53 -4.20
CA THR A 85 -23.19 14.61 -4.43
C THR A 85 -21.94 14.49 -3.57
N ARG A 86 -22.05 13.78 -2.43
CA ARG A 86 -20.92 13.63 -1.52
C ARG A 86 -19.90 12.62 -2.08
N PRO A 87 -18.59 12.93 -2.12
CA PRO A 87 -17.55 12.01 -2.54
C PRO A 87 -17.48 10.75 -1.67
N VAL A 88 -17.01 9.65 -2.25
CA VAL A 88 -16.61 8.44 -1.53
C VAL A 88 -15.21 8.01 -1.96
N THR A 89 -14.37 7.68 -0.98
CA THR A 89 -13.00 7.20 -1.17
C THR A 89 -12.87 5.77 -0.66
N PHE A 90 -12.51 4.83 -1.52
CA PHE A 90 -12.15 3.47 -1.16
C PHE A 90 -10.65 3.41 -0.95
N ALA A 91 -10.22 2.94 0.22
CA ALA A 91 -8.82 2.94 0.64
C ALA A 91 -8.32 1.54 0.97
N PHE A 92 -7.10 1.25 0.58
CA PHE A 92 -6.41 -0.02 0.84
C PHE A 92 -4.90 0.17 0.81
N ASN A 93 -4.18 -0.58 1.66
CA ASN A 93 -2.74 -0.67 1.61
C ASN A 93 -2.26 -1.74 0.62
N GLY A 94 -0.95 -1.92 0.54
CA GLY A 94 -0.30 -2.79 -0.42
C GLY A 94 0.22 -4.10 0.17
N GLY A 95 1.49 -4.24 0.20
CA GLY A 95 2.24 -5.44 0.50
C GLY A 95 2.80 -6.08 -0.79
N PRO A 96 2.09 -6.98 -1.49
CA PRO A 96 0.76 -7.55 -1.19
C PRO A 96 0.70 -8.29 0.14
N GLY A 97 -0.50 -8.40 0.71
CA GLY A 97 -0.70 -9.06 2.01
C GLY A 97 -0.83 -8.11 3.21
N SER A 98 -0.93 -6.79 2.98
CA SER A 98 -1.21 -5.81 4.05
C SER A 98 -2.69 -5.47 4.14
N SER A 99 -3.19 -5.37 5.38
CA SER A 99 -4.51 -4.80 5.67
C SER A 99 -4.52 -3.28 5.46
N SER A 100 -5.69 -2.67 5.45
CA SER A 100 -5.87 -1.22 5.27
C SER A 100 -5.54 -0.38 6.50
N ILE A 101 -5.07 -1.00 7.58
CA ILE A 101 -4.86 -0.39 8.89
C ILE A 101 -3.98 0.87 8.85
N TRP A 102 -2.95 0.89 7.99
CA TRP A 102 -1.97 1.97 7.94
C TRP A 102 -2.59 3.27 7.44
N LEU A 103 -3.24 3.27 6.28
CA LEU A 103 -3.99 4.42 5.80
C LEU A 103 -5.17 4.76 6.70
N HIS A 104 -5.84 3.74 7.25
CA HIS A 104 -6.99 3.91 8.12
C HIS A 104 -6.63 4.66 9.40
N MET A 105 -5.69 4.09 10.18
CA MET A 105 -5.34 4.61 11.51
C MET A 105 -4.19 5.61 11.48
N GLY A 106 -3.48 5.74 10.37
CA GLY A 106 -2.36 6.67 10.26
C GLY A 106 -2.74 8.01 9.65
N LEU A 107 -3.65 8.02 8.66
CA LEU A 107 -3.88 9.20 7.83
C LEU A 107 -5.36 9.58 7.67
N LEU A 108 -6.17 8.67 7.13
CA LEU A 108 -7.47 9.04 6.54
C LEU A 108 -8.64 8.96 7.50
N GLY A 109 -8.62 8.01 8.44
CA GLY A 109 -9.73 7.69 9.32
C GLY A 109 -10.08 8.76 10.34
N PRO A 110 -11.24 8.64 11.02
CA PRO A 110 -11.67 9.59 12.04
C PRO A 110 -10.85 9.52 13.34
N HIS A 111 -10.19 8.39 13.58
CA HIS A 111 -9.25 8.21 14.68
C HIS A 111 -7.87 7.86 14.14
N ARG A 112 -6.83 8.20 14.90
CA ARG A 112 -5.44 7.92 14.55
C ARG A 112 -4.66 7.31 15.70
N VAL A 113 -3.68 6.52 15.34
CA VAL A 113 -2.69 5.98 16.27
C VAL A 113 -1.73 7.09 16.73
N LEU A 114 -1.29 6.99 17.97
CA LEU A 114 -0.21 7.81 18.54
C LEU A 114 1.05 6.92 18.60
N SER A 115 1.78 6.86 17.50
CA SER A 115 3.02 6.06 17.38
C SER A 115 4.29 6.85 17.72
N GLY A 116 4.20 8.18 17.77
CA GLY A 116 5.37 9.07 17.81
C GLY A 116 5.98 9.27 16.43
N ASP A 117 7.16 9.89 16.40
CA ASP A 117 7.94 10.17 15.18
C ASP A 117 9.33 9.49 15.31
N VAL A 118 10.18 9.64 14.31
CA VAL A 118 11.50 9.03 14.22
C VAL A 118 12.34 9.22 15.48
N ASP A 119 12.36 10.45 16.00
CA ASP A 119 13.17 10.86 17.17
C ASP A 119 12.40 10.84 18.50
N ASP A 120 11.09 10.55 18.47
CA ASP A 120 10.20 10.59 19.64
C ASP A 120 9.17 9.46 19.58
N LEU A 121 9.67 8.23 19.61
CA LEU A 121 8.82 7.03 19.61
C LEU A 121 8.11 6.84 20.96
N VAL A 122 6.81 6.65 20.90
CA VAL A 122 5.99 6.43 22.11
C VAL A 122 6.19 5.01 22.63
N PRO A 123 6.55 4.83 23.90
CA PRO A 123 6.60 3.50 24.51
C PRO A 123 5.19 2.96 24.77
N PRO A 124 5.02 1.63 24.92
CA PRO A 124 3.75 1.07 25.39
C PRO A 124 3.44 1.52 26.84
N PRO A 125 2.16 1.69 27.21
CA PRO A 125 0.97 1.43 26.42
C PRO A 125 0.71 2.52 25.39
N TYR A 126 0.32 2.09 24.18
CA TYR A 126 0.10 3.01 23.04
C TYR A 126 -1.24 3.73 23.13
N GLY A 127 -1.33 4.89 22.44
CA GLY A 127 -2.49 5.76 22.45
C GLY A 127 -3.29 5.74 21.15
N LEU A 128 -4.55 6.11 21.29
CA LEU A 128 -5.49 6.41 20.21
C LEU A 128 -6.04 7.83 20.41
N ALA A 129 -6.22 8.59 19.35
CA ALA A 129 -6.80 9.93 19.42
C ALA A 129 -7.75 10.18 18.26
N GLU A 130 -8.67 11.14 18.42
CA GLU A 130 -9.42 11.71 17.29
C GLU A 130 -8.43 12.28 16.25
N ASN A 131 -8.78 12.15 14.96
CA ASN A 131 -8.01 12.72 13.87
C ASN A 131 -8.66 14.02 13.36
N PRO A 132 -8.18 15.19 13.79
CA PRO A 132 -8.73 16.49 13.35
C PRO A 132 -8.50 16.79 11.87
N GLU A 133 -7.60 16.06 11.21
CA GLU A 133 -7.30 16.15 9.78
C GLU A 133 -7.91 15.03 8.96
N THR A 134 -8.86 14.28 9.52
CA THR A 134 -9.51 13.15 8.82
C THR A 134 -10.09 13.57 7.47
N LEU A 135 -9.90 12.71 6.47
CA LEU A 135 -10.48 12.90 5.14
C LEU A 135 -12.02 12.78 5.16
N LEU A 136 -12.62 12.21 6.23
CA LEU A 136 -14.07 12.13 6.41
C LEU A 136 -14.74 13.52 6.37
N ALA A 137 -14.04 14.60 6.68
CA ALA A 137 -14.57 15.96 6.51
C ALA A 137 -14.88 16.32 5.05
N HIS A 138 -14.32 15.61 4.08
CA HIS A 138 -14.36 15.91 2.63
C HIS A 138 -14.91 14.78 1.78
N SER A 139 -14.84 13.54 2.23
CA SER A 139 -15.28 12.33 1.53
C SER A 139 -15.76 11.30 2.53
N ASP A 140 -16.76 10.50 2.21
CA ASP A 140 -17.00 9.26 2.93
C ASP A 140 -15.85 8.30 2.68
N LEU A 141 -15.58 7.39 3.62
CA LEU A 141 -14.43 6.52 3.59
C LEU A 141 -14.85 5.05 3.66
N VAL A 142 -14.19 4.22 2.87
CA VAL A 142 -14.38 2.77 2.90
C VAL A 142 -12.99 2.12 2.88
N PHE A 143 -12.56 1.58 4.00
CA PHE A 143 -11.33 0.82 4.12
C PHE A 143 -11.62 -0.65 3.83
N ILE A 144 -10.84 -1.26 2.94
CA ILE A 144 -11.02 -2.63 2.50
C ILE A 144 -9.77 -3.43 2.84
N ASP A 145 -9.93 -4.49 3.61
CA ASP A 145 -8.86 -5.45 3.83
C ASP A 145 -8.92 -6.53 2.72
N PRO A 146 -7.93 -6.63 1.84
CA PRO A 146 -7.89 -7.70 0.83
C PRO A 146 -7.98 -9.09 1.45
N VAL A 147 -8.43 -10.07 0.69
CA VAL A 147 -8.57 -11.46 1.17
C VAL A 147 -7.25 -11.96 1.79
N SER A 148 -7.33 -12.61 2.94
CA SER A 148 -6.22 -13.07 3.79
C SER A 148 -5.46 -11.97 4.53
N THR A 149 -6.01 -10.76 4.60
CA THR A 149 -5.49 -9.68 5.45
C THR A 149 -6.58 -9.20 6.43
N GLY A 150 -6.20 -8.49 7.46
CA GLY A 150 -7.14 -8.04 8.48
C GLY A 150 -7.99 -9.19 9.02
N TYR A 151 -9.31 -9.02 9.00
CA TYR A 151 -10.26 -10.10 9.32
C TYR A 151 -10.82 -10.80 8.07
N SER A 152 -10.33 -10.48 6.87
CA SER A 152 -10.79 -11.11 5.62
C SER A 152 -10.27 -12.54 5.50
N ARG A 153 -11.16 -13.47 5.15
CA ARG A 153 -10.83 -14.89 4.98
C ARG A 153 -11.55 -15.47 3.76
N VAL A 154 -10.98 -16.51 3.17
CA VAL A 154 -11.73 -17.36 2.24
C VAL A 154 -12.80 -18.14 3.00
N THR A 155 -13.90 -18.49 2.33
CA THR A 155 -14.94 -19.33 2.91
C THR A 155 -14.54 -20.81 2.92
N ASP A 156 -15.15 -21.60 3.76
CA ASP A 156 -14.88 -23.02 3.88
C ASP A 156 -15.00 -23.74 2.52
N GLY A 157 -14.01 -24.56 2.21
CA GLY A 157 -13.93 -25.31 0.94
C GLY A 157 -13.37 -24.54 -0.25
N GLU A 158 -13.10 -23.23 -0.12
CA GLU A 158 -12.47 -22.42 -1.15
C GLU A 158 -10.96 -22.29 -0.94
N THR A 159 -10.25 -21.87 -1.99
CA THR A 159 -8.79 -21.72 -1.95
C THR A 159 -8.37 -20.25 -1.97
N SER A 160 -7.42 -19.89 -1.10
CA SER A 160 -6.84 -18.54 -1.08
C SER A 160 -6.04 -18.21 -2.35
N LYS A 161 -5.58 -19.24 -3.08
CA LYS A 161 -4.83 -19.06 -4.34
C LYS A 161 -5.60 -18.26 -5.40
N ASP A 162 -6.94 -18.32 -5.39
CA ASP A 162 -7.77 -17.58 -6.33
C ASP A 162 -7.72 -16.07 -6.10
N PHE A 163 -7.22 -15.64 -4.94
CA PHE A 163 -7.11 -14.24 -4.51
C PHE A 163 -5.66 -13.76 -4.40
N HIS A 164 -4.69 -14.69 -4.28
CA HIS A 164 -3.27 -14.37 -4.10
C HIS A 164 -2.56 -14.18 -5.46
N GLY A 165 -2.97 -13.17 -6.20
CA GLY A 165 -2.41 -12.77 -7.48
C GLY A 165 -3.12 -11.53 -8.02
N TYR A 166 -2.49 -10.85 -8.99
CA TYR A 166 -2.98 -9.56 -9.48
C TYR A 166 -4.44 -9.61 -9.94
N LYS A 167 -4.79 -10.57 -10.80
CA LYS A 167 -6.14 -10.66 -11.35
C LYS A 167 -7.19 -10.95 -10.27
N GLY A 168 -6.93 -11.93 -9.40
CA GLY A 168 -7.85 -12.27 -8.31
C GLY A 168 -8.05 -11.14 -7.32
N ASP A 169 -6.99 -10.39 -7.04
CA ASP A 169 -7.00 -9.18 -6.21
C ASP A 169 -7.89 -8.08 -6.83
N ILE A 170 -7.66 -7.74 -8.11
CA ILE A 170 -8.43 -6.72 -8.82
C ILE A 170 -9.91 -7.11 -8.95
N GLU A 171 -10.22 -8.36 -9.31
CA GLU A 171 -11.60 -8.84 -9.44
C GLU A 171 -12.34 -8.81 -8.10
N SER A 172 -11.70 -9.25 -7.02
CA SER A 172 -12.32 -9.31 -5.69
C SER A 172 -12.57 -7.92 -5.09
N ILE A 173 -11.58 -7.04 -5.11
CA ILE A 173 -11.71 -5.68 -4.59
C ILE A 173 -12.67 -4.86 -5.46
N GLY A 174 -12.62 -5.02 -6.79
CA GLY A 174 -13.55 -4.38 -7.72
C GLY A 174 -15.00 -4.76 -7.44
N GLU A 175 -15.28 -6.04 -7.17
CA GLU A 175 -16.62 -6.51 -6.82
C GLU A 175 -17.08 -5.98 -5.45
N ILE A 176 -16.22 -5.92 -4.44
CA ILE A 176 -16.54 -5.30 -3.14
C ILE A 176 -16.91 -3.81 -3.31
N ILE A 177 -16.15 -3.07 -4.10
CA ILE A 177 -16.43 -1.66 -4.41
C ILE A 177 -17.80 -1.54 -5.09
N ARG A 178 -18.08 -2.35 -6.12
CA ARG A 178 -19.38 -2.36 -6.82
C ARG A 178 -20.55 -2.69 -5.88
N LEU A 179 -20.39 -3.71 -5.03
CA LEU A 179 -21.39 -4.11 -4.05
C LEU A 179 -21.67 -2.97 -3.07
N TRP A 180 -20.62 -2.36 -2.52
CA TRP A 180 -20.76 -1.25 -1.57
C TRP A 180 -21.45 -0.04 -2.21
N VAL A 181 -21.04 0.35 -3.42
CA VAL A 181 -21.66 1.44 -4.20
C VAL A 181 -23.14 1.19 -4.44
N SER A 182 -23.50 -0.05 -4.80
CA SER A 182 -24.90 -0.42 -5.07
C SER A 182 -25.76 -0.45 -3.81
N ARG A 183 -25.26 -1.04 -2.73
CA ARG A 183 -25.99 -1.20 -1.47
C ARG A 183 -26.18 0.11 -0.70
N ASN A 184 -25.31 1.09 -0.93
CA ASN A 184 -25.36 2.40 -0.28
C ASN A 184 -25.83 3.52 -1.23
N GLU A 185 -26.38 3.19 -2.42
CA GLU A 185 -26.97 4.14 -3.39
C GLU A 185 -25.99 5.21 -3.89
N ARG A 186 -24.68 4.82 -4.07
CA ARG A 186 -23.59 5.76 -4.36
C ARG A 186 -23.16 5.78 -5.84
N TRP A 187 -24.00 5.31 -6.76
CA TRP A 187 -23.67 5.32 -8.19
C TRP A 187 -23.43 6.71 -8.77
N LEU A 188 -24.12 7.74 -8.27
CA LEU A 188 -23.98 9.13 -8.73
C LEU A 188 -22.90 9.92 -7.96
N SER A 189 -22.37 9.40 -6.85
CA SER A 189 -21.32 10.06 -6.07
C SER A 189 -20.02 10.22 -6.88
N PRO A 190 -19.26 11.30 -6.67
CA PRO A 190 -17.85 11.33 -7.04
C PRO A 190 -17.08 10.20 -6.32
N LYS A 191 -16.24 9.45 -7.04
CA LYS A 191 -15.58 8.25 -6.54
C LYS A 191 -14.08 8.35 -6.67
N PHE A 192 -13.38 7.95 -5.60
CA PHE A 192 -11.93 7.98 -5.49
C PHE A 192 -11.41 6.64 -4.98
N LEU A 193 -10.19 6.29 -5.41
CA LEU A 193 -9.41 5.22 -4.78
C LEU A 193 -8.18 5.83 -4.10
N ALA A 194 -7.87 5.35 -2.91
CA ALA A 194 -6.64 5.68 -2.20
C ALA A 194 -5.83 4.39 -2.00
N GLY A 195 -4.66 4.32 -2.61
CA GLY A 195 -3.75 3.19 -2.48
C GLY A 195 -2.40 3.63 -1.95
N GLU A 196 -1.77 2.78 -1.15
CA GLU A 196 -0.39 2.97 -0.69
C GLU A 196 0.46 1.77 -1.10
N SER A 197 1.70 2.04 -1.57
CA SER A 197 2.64 0.98 -1.96
C SER A 197 2.09 0.12 -3.11
N TYR A 198 2.10 -1.22 -3.01
CA TYR A 198 1.40 -2.11 -3.94
C TYR A 198 -0.09 -1.73 -4.12
N GLY A 199 -0.71 -1.07 -3.13
CA GLY A 199 -2.06 -0.53 -3.26
C GLY A 199 -2.22 0.51 -4.37
N THR A 200 -1.15 1.17 -4.79
CA THR A 200 -1.17 2.08 -5.95
C THR A 200 -1.24 1.32 -7.27
N LEU A 201 -0.52 0.19 -7.37
CA LEU A 201 -0.63 -0.75 -8.49
C LEU A 201 -2.06 -1.32 -8.56
N ARG A 202 -2.64 -1.70 -7.41
CA ARG A 202 -4.04 -2.10 -7.30
C ARG A 202 -5.00 -0.99 -7.74
N ALA A 203 -4.82 0.24 -7.27
CA ALA A 203 -5.70 1.37 -7.62
C ALA A 203 -5.66 1.67 -9.13
N ALA A 204 -4.48 1.62 -9.75
CA ALA A 204 -4.32 1.82 -11.19
C ALA A 204 -5.00 0.70 -12.01
N GLY A 205 -4.84 -0.56 -11.59
CA GLY A 205 -5.52 -1.69 -12.22
C GLY A 205 -7.04 -1.64 -12.06
N LEU A 206 -7.50 -1.28 -10.86
CA LEU A 206 -8.93 -1.10 -10.58
C LEU A 206 -9.56 0.02 -11.39
N ALA A 207 -8.84 1.10 -11.70
CA ALA A 207 -9.37 2.20 -12.50
C ALA A 207 -9.84 1.71 -13.88
N SER A 208 -9.04 0.91 -14.58
CA SER A 208 -9.43 0.27 -15.85
C SER A 208 -10.52 -0.79 -15.63
N HIS A 209 -10.33 -1.70 -14.67
CA HIS A 209 -11.27 -2.79 -14.40
C HIS A 209 -12.69 -2.29 -14.08
N LEU A 210 -12.83 -1.30 -13.22
CA LEU A 210 -14.12 -0.73 -12.82
C LEU A 210 -14.84 -0.07 -13.99
N GLN A 211 -14.12 0.65 -14.86
CA GLN A 211 -14.67 1.25 -16.07
C GLN A 211 -15.15 0.17 -17.06
N GLU A 212 -14.30 -0.79 -17.37
CA GLU A 212 -14.58 -1.79 -18.41
C GLU A 212 -15.62 -2.82 -17.97
N ARG A 213 -15.50 -3.29 -16.72
CA ARG A 213 -16.36 -4.38 -16.23
C ARG A 213 -17.70 -3.90 -15.68
N HIS A 214 -17.72 -2.72 -15.03
CA HIS A 214 -18.87 -2.26 -14.28
C HIS A 214 -19.42 -0.92 -14.78
N GLY A 215 -18.78 -0.25 -15.75
CA GLY A 215 -19.18 1.10 -16.16
C GLY A 215 -19.01 2.13 -15.03
N LEU A 216 -18.16 1.85 -14.03
CA LEU A 216 -17.94 2.67 -12.87
C LEU A 216 -16.70 3.55 -13.11
N PHE A 217 -16.94 4.82 -13.42
CA PHE A 217 -15.90 5.82 -13.69
C PHE A 217 -15.50 6.52 -12.40
N LEU A 218 -14.19 6.71 -12.21
CA LEU A 218 -13.59 7.37 -11.06
C LEU A 218 -13.34 8.85 -11.36
N ASN A 219 -13.40 9.69 -10.32
CA ASN A 219 -12.97 11.09 -10.37
C ASN A 219 -11.48 11.25 -10.13
N GLY A 220 -10.88 10.40 -9.29
CA GLY A 220 -9.45 10.49 -9.03
C GLY A 220 -8.86 9.30 -8.29
N LEU A 221 -7.54 9.20 -8.37
CA LEU A 221 -6.69 8.28 -7.61
C LEU A 221 -5.78 9.07 -6.69
N LEU A 222 -5.67 8.61 -5.46
CA LEU A 222 -4.74 9.06 -4.42
C LEU A 222 -3.67 7.98 -4.30
N LEU A 223 -2.52 8.21 -4.93
CA LEU A 223 -1.42 7.25 -5.02
C LEU A 223 -0.31 7.66 -4.04
N ILE A 224 -0.23 6.95 -2.93
CA ILE A 224 0.68 7.25 -1.81
C ILE A 224 1.84 6.27 -1.85
N SER A 225 3.09 6.78 -1.86
CA SER A 225 4.29 5.95 -1.99
C SER A 225 4.18 4.99 -3.18
N SER A 226 4.10 5.59 -4.36
CA SER A 226 3.58 4.93 -5.57
C SER A 226 4.55 3.94 -6.20
N VAL A 227 4.03 2.80 -6.61
CA VAL A 227 4.65 1.85 -7.53
C VAL A 227 3.65 1.43 -8.60
N LEU A 228 3.96 1.68 -9.88
CA LEU A 228 3.12 1.32 -11.03
C LEU A 228 3.81 0.32 -11.96
N ASP A 229 5.11 0.13 -11.81
CA ASP A 229 5.93 -0.85 -12.53
C ASP A 229 6.99 -1.44 -11.60
N LEU A 230 6.87 -2.72 -11.26
CA LEU A 230 7.85 -3.39 -10.38
C LEU A 230 9.22 -3.55 -11.05
N GLY A 231 9.33 -3.40 -12.37
CA GLY A 231 10.62 -3.40 -13.06
C GLY A 231 11.54 -2.26 -12.60
N THR A 232 10.97 -1.14 -12.13
CA THR A 232 11.73 0.01 -11.60
C THR A 232 12.28 -0.22 -10.19
N LEU A 233 11.87 -1.32 -9.52
CA LEU A 233 12.29 -1.70 -8.16
C LEU A 233 12.99 -3.06 -8.12
N SER A 234 13.11 -3.76 -9.25
CA SER A 234 13.63 -5.13 -9.32
C SER A 234 15.12 -5.13 -9.66
N PHE A 235 15.96 -5.29 -8.65
CA PHE A 235 17.42 -5.38 -8.76
C PHE A 235 17.85 -6.78 -9.23
N THR A 236 17.51 -7.12 -10.47
CA THR A 236 17.82 -8.43 -11.06
C THR A 236 18.92 -8.30 -12.13
N GLU A 237 19.59 -9.42 -12.42
CA GLU A 237 20.60 -9.45 -13.47
C GLU A 237 20.02 -9.00 -14.82
N GLY A 238 20.72 -8.09 -15.49
CA GLY A 238 20.28 -7.51 -16.76
C GLY A 238 19.32 -6.33 -16.67
N ASN A 239 18.84 -5.99 -15.48
CA ASN A 239 18.02 -4.79 -15.24
C ASN A 239 18.84 -3.72 -14.51
N ASP A 240 19.38 -2.78 -15.26
CA ASP A 240 20.19 -1.68 -14.70
C ASP A 240 19.33 -0.47 -14.22
N LEU A 241 18.05 -0.43 -14.56
CA LEU A 241 17.18 0.71 -14.31
C LEU A 241 17.06 1.09 -12.81
N PRO A 242 16.79 0.15 -11.88
CA PRO A 242 16.62 0.51 -10.47
C PRO A 242 17.90 1.10 -9.85
N TYR A 243 19.08 0.66 -10.29
CA TYR A 243 20.35 1.17 -9.76
C TYR A 243 20.56 2.67 -10.00
N SER A 244 19.96 3.22 -11.05
CA SER A 244 19.94 4.65 -11.28
C SER A 244 18.78 5.33 -10.55
N LEU A 245 17.59 4.76 -10.60
CA LEU A 245 16.38 5.39 -10.07
C LEU A 245 16.36 5.52 -8.54
N PHE A 246 17.18 4.74 -7.81
CA PHE A 246 17.27 4.83 -6.36
C PHE A 246 18.31 5.84 -5.85
N VAL A 247 19.20 6.33 -6.71
CA VAL A 247 20.27 7.25 -6.28
C VAL A 247 19.76 8.52 -5.60
N PRO A 248 18.70 9.21 -6.10
CA PRO A 248 18.19 10.38 -5.42
C PRO A 248 17.65 10.09 -4.00
N THR A 249 16.98 8.94 -3.81
CA THR A 249 16.54 8.49 -2.48
C THR A 249 17.73 8.19 -1.56
N TYR A 250 18.78 7.52 -2.07
CA TYR A 250 20.00 7.28 -1.29
C TYR A 250 20.69 8.60 -0.88
N ALA A 251 20.74 9.55 -1.80
CA ALA A 251 21.29 10.88 -1.52
C ALA A 251 20.50 11.61 -0.43
N ALA A 252 19.16 11.57 -0.48
CA ALA A 252 18.31 12.12 0.55
C ALA A 252 18.58 11.48 1.93
N ILE A 253 18.66 10.16 2.00
CA ILE A 253 18.94 9.42 3.23
C ILE A 253 20.33 9.74 3.77
N ALA A 254 21.35 9.74 2.90
CA ALA A 254 22.72 10.14 3.28
C ALA A 254 22.76 11.57 3.81
N HIS A 255 22.03 12.49 3.20
CA HIS A 255 21.89 13.87 3.66
C HIS A 255 21.28 13.95 5.06
N TYR A 256 20.19 13.22 5.32
CA TYR A 256 19.54 13.18 6.64
C TYR A 256 20.53 12.73 7.74
N HIS A 257 21.40 11.76 7.44
CA HIS A 257 22.42 11.25 8.36
C HIS A 257 23.72 12.10 8.42
N GLY A 258 23.70 13.30 7.81
CA GLY A 258 24.78 14.29 7.90
C GLY A 258 25.99 14.02 7.02
N LEU A 259 25.88 13.15 6.00
CA LEU A 259 27.00 12.76 5.14
C LEU A 259 27.29 13.77 4.01
N HIS A 260 26.44 14.79 3.83
CA HIS A 260 26.63 15.88 2.86
C HIS A 260 27.03 17.21 3.51
N GLY A 261 27.37 17.20 4.81
CA GLY A 261 27.68 18.43 5.55
C GLY A 261 26.50 19.40 5.59
N GLU A 262 26.75 20.67 5.28
CA GLU A 262 25.74 21.74 5.35
C GLU A 262 25.06 22.04 3.99
N ARG A 263 25.22 21.18 3.00
CA ARG A 263 24.54 21.37 1.71
C ARG A 263 23.02 21.30 1.89
N PRO A 264 22.23 22.20 1.26
CA PRO A 264 20.78 22.09 1.23
C PRO A 264 20.33 20.77 0.58
N LEU A 265 19.23 20.19 1.09
CA LEU A 265 18.69 18.94 0.53
C LEU A 265 18.33 19.10 -0.95
N ASP A 266 17.70 20.20 -1.34
CA ASP A 266 17.28 20.45 -2.72
C ASP A 266 18.48 20.45 -3.70
N ASP A 267 19.64 20.99 -3.29
CA ASP A 267 20.85 20.98 -4.11
C ASP A 267 21.43 19.56 -4.24
N VAL A 268 21.36 18.76 -3.18
CA VAL A 268 21.80 17.34 -3.19
C VAL A 268 20.89 16.51 -4.09
N LEU A 269 19.57 16.71 -4.00
CA LEU A 269 18.62 16.00 -4.84
C LEU A 269 18.78 16.37 -6.33
N ALA A 270 18.94 17.66 -6.65
CA ALA A 270 19.14 18.10 -8.03
C ALA A 270 20.38 17.46 -8.67
N ASP A 271 21.51 17.39 -7.95
CA ASP A 271 22.72 16.73 -8.43
C ASP A 271 22.52 15.22 -8.59
N ALA A 272 21.83 14.58 -7.65
CA ALA A 272 21.56 13.15 -7.68
C ALA A 272 20.61 12.74 -8.83
N GLU A 273 19.57 13.52 -9.06
CA GLU A 273 18.61 13.31 -10.16
C GLU A 273 19.30 13.51 -11.53
N ASP A 274 20.12 14.56 -11.66
CA ASP A 274 20.86 14.83 -12.90
C ASP A 274 21.83 13.67 -13.21
N PHE A 275 22.61 13.24 -12.23
CA PHE A 275 23.52 12.09 -12.35
C PHE A 275 22.78 10.79 -12.66
N ALA A 276 21.69 10.51 -11.97
CA ALA A 276 20.84 9.33 -12.16
C ALA A 276 20.19 9.28 -13.56
N ALA A 277 19.84 10.44 -14.10
CA ALA A 277 19.19 10.52 -15.42
C ALA A 277 20.17 10.49 -16.59
N LYS A 278 21.41 10.93 -16.42
CA LYS A 278 22.36 11.17 -17.54
C LYS A 278 23.58 10.26 -17.50
N GLU A 279 24.37 10.36 -16.42
CA GLU A 279 25.70 9.77 -16.38
C GLU A 279 25.68 8.30 -15.96
N LEU A 280 24.96 7.97 -14.88
CA LEU A 280 24.96 6.60 -14.35
C LEU A 280 24.39 5.56 -15.33
N PRO A 281 23.25 5.81 -16.05
CA PRO A 281 22.74 4.87 -17.04
C PRO A 281 23.73 4.64 -18.20
N TRP A 282 24.44 5.70 -18.62
CA TRP A 282 25.47 5.59 -19.64
C TRP A 282 26.65 4.72 -19.13
N ALA A 283 27.13 4.97 -17.90
CA ALA A 283 28.24 4.22 -17.32
C ALA A 283 27.89 2.73 -17.14
N LEU A 284 26.67 2.42 -16.61
CA LEU A 284 26.19 1.05 -16.44
C LEU A 284 26.08 0.33 -17.81
N GLY A 285 25.57 1.00 -18.83
CA GLY A 285 25.44 0.46 -20.18
C GLY A 285 26.77 0.21 -20.90
N ARG A 286 27.87 0.87 -20.49
CA ARG A 286 29.22 0.60 -21.01
C ARG A 286 29.83 -0.69 -20.48
N GLY A 287 29.51 -1.06 -19.23
CA GLY A 287 30.04 -2.25 -18.58
C GLY A 287 31.56 -2.33 -18.66
N ALA A 288 32.13 -3.44 -19.10
CA ALA A 288 33.57 -3.64 -19.25
C ALA A 288 34.24 -2.71 -20.31
N ARG A 289 33.47 -1.95 -21.06
CA ARG A 289 33.99 -0.95 -22.02
C ARG A 289 34.09 0.45 -21.44
N LEU A 290 33.73 0.66 -20.18
CA LEU A 290 33.97 1.91 -19.48
C LEU A 290 35.47 2.13 -19.31
N SER A 291 35.98 3.31 -19.64
CA SER A 291 37.38 3.61 -19.45
C SER A 291 37.75 3.63 -17.96
N THR A 292 39.03 3.44 -17.63
CA THR A 292 39.50 3.49 -16.22
C THR A 292 39.22 4.85 -15.58
N GLN A 293 39.36 5.94 -16.36
CA GLN A 293 39.08 7.29 -15.88
C GLN A 293 37.55 7.49 -15.66
N ASP A 294 36.72 7.18 -16.67
CA ASP A 294 35.26 7.33 -16.52
C ASP A 294 34.72 6.49 -15.36
N ARG A 295 35.30 5.29 -15.14
CA ARG A 295 34.94 4.45 -14.00
C ARG A 295 35.29 5.11 -12.67
N ALA A 296 36.50 5.66 -12.55
CA ALA A 296 36.96 6.33 -11.33
C ALA A 296 36.08 7.56 -11.02
N ASP A 297 35.76 8.37 -12.05
CA ASP A 297 34.91 9.55 -11.89
C ASP A 297 33.47 9.16 -11.50
N THR A 298 32.91 8.12 -12.13
CA THR A 298 31.56 7.59 -11.78
C THR A 298 31.53 7.04 -10.35
N VAL A 299 32.57 6.30 -9.93
CA VAL A 299 32.69 5.77 -8.56
C VAL A 299 32.73 6.92 -7.55
N ALA A 300 33.57 7.93 -7.79
CA ALA A 300 33.69 9.07 -6.89
C ALA A 300 32.37 9.86 -6.76
N THR A 301 31.69 10.12 -7.88
CA THR A 301 30.41 10.83 -7.89
C THR A 301 29.33 10.02 -7.15
N LEU A 302 29.19 8.73 -7.50
CA LEU A 302 28.18 7.86 -6.86
C LEU A 302 28.42 7.69 -5.36
N ALA A 303 29.68 7.55 -4.94
CA ALA A 303 30.07 7.48 -3.53
C ALA A 303 29.75 8.78 -2.79
N SER A 304 30.07 9.93 -3.39
CA SER A 304 29.75 11.25 -2.83
C SER A 304 28.26 11.47 -2.66
N LEU A 305 27.43 11.08 -3.63
CA LEU A 305 25.98 11.24 -3.58
C LEU A 305 25.33 10.28 -2.58
N THR A 306 25.77 9.03 -2.54
CA THR A 306 25.15 8.00 -1.70
C THR A 306 25.69 7.93 -0.26
N GLY A 307 26.78 8.64 0.04
CA GLY A 307 27.46 8.58 1.33
C GLY A 307 28.25 7.29 1.57
N LEU A 308 28.42 6.44 0.56
CA LEU A 308 29.14 5.18 0.66
C LEU A 308 30.63 5.35 0.33
N ASN A 309 31.48 4.42 0.77
CA ASN A 309 32.87 4.41 0.42
C ASN A 309 33.11 4.07 -1.07
N GLU A 310 34.04 4.77 -1.74
CA GLU A 310 34.42 4.48 -3.13
C GLU A 310 34.81 3.02 -3.35
N SER A 311 35.56 2.42 -2.39
CA SER A 311 35.93 1.01 -2.45
C SER A 311 34.75 0.06 -2.42
N TYR A 312 33.66 0.42 -1.74
CA TYR A 312 32.42 -0.34 -1.77
C TYR A 312 31.72 -0.19 -3.13
N VAL A 313 31.54 1.05 -3.61
CA VAL A 313 30.91 1.37 -4.89
C VAL A 313 31.63 0.67 -6.05
N ASP A 314 32.95 0.69 -6.05
CA ASP A 314 33.76 -0.01 -7.06
C ASP A 314 33.60 -1.54 -6.98
N ARG A 315 33.61 -2.11 -5.76
CA ARG A 315 33.47 -3.57 -5.52
C ARG A 315 32.10 -4.10 -5.96
N VAL A 316 31.00 -3.32 -5.80
CA VAL A 316 29.66 -3.71 -6.26
C VAL A 316 29.42 -3.35 -7.73
N ASN A 317 30.46 -2.95 -8.44
CA ASN A 317 30.43 -2.63 -9.86
C ASN A 317 29.38 -1.56 -10.22
N LEU A 318 29.33 -0.48 -9.45
CA LEU A 318 28.40 0.65 -9.55
C LEU A 318 26.93 0.29 -9.27
N ARG A 319 26.63 -0.95 -8.93
CA ARG A 319 25.28 -1.50 -8.75
C ARG A 319 24.95 -1.63 -7.27
N ILE A 320 24.51 -0.52 -6.67
CA ILE A 320 24.13 -0.46 -5.26
C ILE A 320 22.69 -0.95 -5.13
N GLU A 321 22.50 -2.18 -4.66
CA GLU A 321 21.19 -2.74 -4.36
C GLU A 321 20.63 -2.14 -3.07
N HIS A 322 19.32 -1.82 -3.03
CA HIS A 322 18.70 -1.09 -1.93
C HIS A 322 18.86 -1.79 -0.56
N VAL A 323 18.66 -3.10 -0.46
CA VAL A 323 18.79 -3.82 0.81
C VAL A 323 20.22 -3.80 1.35
N ARG A 324 21.22 -3.78 0.47
CA ARG A 324 22.63 -3.63 0.84
C ARG A 324 22.97 -2.20 1.22
N TYR A 325 22.36 -1.22 0.57
CA TYR A 325 22.53 0.20 0.91
C TYR A 325 22.18 0.48 2.37
N PHE A 326 21.01 -0.01 2.83
CA PHE A 326 20.54 0.23 4.19
C PHE A 326 21.39 -0.42 5.28
N THR A 327 22.09 -1.50 4.97
CA THR A 327 23.06 -2.12 5.90
C THR A 327 24.44 -1.51 5.83
N GLU A 328 24.83 -0.94 4.68
CA GLU A 328 26.17 -0.41 4.46
C GLU A 328 26.34 1.03 4.93
N LEU A 329 25.33 1.89 4.76
CA LEU A 329 25.43 3.34 4.96
C LEU A 329 26.00 3.74 6.32
N LEU A 330 25.53 3.13 7.40
CA LEU A 330 25.94 3.45 8.78
C LEU A 330 26.65 2.28 9.47
N ARG A 331 27.19 1.35 8.70
CA ARG A 331 27.88 0.15 9.19
C ARG A 331 28.99 0.47 10.18
N ASP A 332 29.80 1.49 9.90
CA ASP A 332 30.90 1.91 10.77
C ASP A 332 30.42 2.49 12.12
N ARG A 333 29.13 2.87 12.20
CA ARG A 333 28.47 3.29 13.44
C ARG A 333 27.74 2.13 14.15
N GLY A 334 27.79 0.91 13.61
CA GLY A 334 27.11 -0.28 14.14
C GLY A 334 25.57 -0.19 13.97
N LEU A 335 25.10 0.56 12.97
CA LEU A 335 23.68 0.81 12.73
C LEU A 335 23.25 0.30 11.36
N THR A 336 22.01 -0.16 11.28
CA THR A 336 21.27 -0.32 10.03
C THR A 336 20.22 0.77 9.88
N VAL A 337 19.89 1.10 8.64
CA VAL A 337 18.92 2.13 8.26
C VAL A 337 17.60 1.46 7.82
N GLY A 338 16.45 2.06 8.13
CA GLY A 338 15.15 1.54 7.74
C GLY A 338 14.89 1.64 6.24
N ARG A 339 14.30 0.60 5.67
CA ARG A 339 13.92 0.56 4.25
C ARG A 339 12.65 1.36 3.96
N MET A 340 11.64 1.23 4.81
CA MET A 340 10.38 1.99 4.62
C MET A 340 10.57 3.47 4.94
N ASP A 341 11.52 3.80 5.82
CA ASP A 341 11.88 5.18 6.12
C ASP A 341 13.35 5.24 6.52
N GLY A 342 14.17 5.79 5.64
CA GLY A 342 15.60 5.88 5.81
C GLY A 342 16.08 6.78 6.95
N ARG A 343 15.19 7.46 7.66
CA ARG A 343 15.49 8.22 8.87
C ARG A 343 15.60 7.34 10.11
N PHE A 344 14.88 6.22 10.13
CA PHE A 344 14.94 5.27 11.23
C PHE A 344 16.24 4.49 11.21
N THR A 345 16.78 4.24 12.40
CA THR A 345 17.97 3.40 12.57
C THR A 345 17.77 2.41 13.72
N SER A 346 18.45 1.28 13.65
CA SER A 346 18.61 0.35 14.76
C SER A 346 20.03 -0.18 14.86
N TRP A 347 20.38 -0.67 16.05
CA TRP A 347 21.64 -1.37 16.25
C TRP A 347 21.65 -2.69 15.47
N GLU A 348 22.73 -2.93 14.69
CA GLU A 348 22.93 -4.17 13.95
C GLU A 348 23.99 -5.03 14.67
N PRO A 349 23.58 -6.18 15.23
CA PRO A 349 24.48 -7.03 16.00
C PRO A 349 25.58 -7.70 15.17
N ASP A 350 25.36 -7.83 13.86
CA ASP A 350 26.32 -8.45 12.94
C ASP A 350 26.68 -7.50 11.81
N GLY A 351 27.72 -6.71 12.04
CA GLY A 351 28.23 -5.76 11.04
C GLY A 351 28.76 -6.38 9.75
N GLY A 352 28.78 -7.70 9.61
CA GLY A 352 29.14 -8.42 8.37
C GLY A 352 27.95 -8.73 7.46
N ARG A 353 26.73 -8.51 7.89
CA ARG A 353 25.52 -8.83 7.10
C ARG A 353 25.37 -7.94 5.86
N GLU A 354 24.82 -8.52 4.80
CA GLU A 354 24.41 -7.81 3.58
C GLU A 354 22.93 -7.41 3.61
N HIS A 355 22.13 -7.98 4.53
CA HIS A 355 20.71 -7.72 4.69
C HIS A 355 20.43 -7.41 6.17
N MET A 356 19.58 -6.42 6.42
CA MET A 356 19.20 -6.06 7.78
C MET A 356 18.51 -7.24 8.48
N SER A 357 18.74 -7.38 9.79
CA SER A 357 18.08 -8.39 10.62
C SER A 357 16.62 -8.03 10.90
N ASP A 358 16.31 -6.75 10.94
CA ASP A 358 15.00 -6.17 11.20
C ASP A 358 14.91 -4.79 10.54
N ASP A 359 13.75 -4.44 10.00
CA ASP A 359 13.50 -3.08 9.47
C ASP A 359 12.99 -2.17 10.59
N PRO A 360 13.84 -1.25 11.12
CA PRO A 360 13.46 -0.39 12.23
C PRO A 360 12.26 0.52 11.93
N SER A 361 12.03 0.84 10.68
CA SER A 361 10.91 1.70 10.29
C SER A 361 9.54 1.03 10.39
N ILE A 362 9.50 -0.32 10.43
CA ILE A 362 8.28 -1.10 10.66
C ILE A 362 8.21 -1.60 12.09
N SER A 363 9.27 -2.25 12.58
CA SER A 363 9.25 -2.90 13.90
C SER A 363 8.93 -1.94 15.04
N ARG A 364 9.29 -0.66 14.90
CA ARG A 364 9.07 0.37 15.91
C ARG A 364 7.66 0.93 15.93
N VAL A 365 6.87 0.80 14.86
CA VAL A 365 5.52 1.36 14.78
C VAL A 365 4.43 0.30 14.79
N VAL A 366 4.71 -0.94 14.37
CA VAL A 366 3.71 -2.00 14.22
C VAL A 366 2.92 -2.28 15.51
N GLY A 367 3.59 -2.27 16.67
CA GLY A 367 2.94 -2.49 17.95
C GLY A 367 1.89 -1.42 18.31
N ALA A 368 2.15 -0.17 17.98
CA ALA A 368 1.22 0.93 18.20
C ALA A 368 -0.04 0.78 17.32
N TYR A 369 0.13 0.46 16.03
CA TYR A 369 -1.00 0.21 15.13
C TYR A 369 -1.81 -1.01 15.56
N ALA A 370 -1.16 -2.12 15.90
CA ALA A 370 -1.84 -3.32 16.39
C ALA A 370 -2.69 -3.04 17.62
N ALA A 371 -2.12 -2.38 18.63
CA ALA A 371 -2.83 -2.07 19.87
C ALA A 371 -3.99 -1.11 19.66
N ALA A 372 -3.74 -0.01 18.93
CA ALA A 372 -4.75 1.02 18.68
C ALA A 372 -5.94 0.46 17.89
N PHE A 373 -5.70 -0.29 16.81
CA PHE A 373 -6.78 -0.84 15.98
C PHE A 373 -7.58 -1.94 16.71
N ASN A 374 -6.91 -2.89 17.37
CA ASN A 374 -7.62 -3.93 18.10
C ASN A 374 -8.48 -3.36 19.24
N HIS A 375 -8.06 -2.27 19.86
CA HIS A 375 -8.91 -1.54 20.81
C HIS A 375 -10.06 -0.85 20.09
N TYR A 376 -9.77 -0.07 19.04
CA TYR A 376 -10.75 0.75 18.33
C TYR A 376 -11.87 -0.06 17.69
N VAL A 377 -11.54 -1.15 17.01
CA VAL A 377 -12.53 -1.99 16.32
C VAL A 377 -13.52 -2.65 17.28
N ARG A 378 -13.08 -3.00 18.50
CA ARG A 378 -13.92 -3.62 19.55
C ARG A 378 -14.65 -2.59 20.39
N ALA A 379 -13.91 -1.65 20.98
CA ALA A 379 -14.44 -0.72 21.97
C ALA A 379 -15.28 0.41 21.34
N GLU A 380 -14.89 0.89 20.16
CA GLU A 380 -15.54 2.02 19.51
C GLU A 380 -16.49 1.57 18.38
N LEU A 381 -16.05 0.65 17.53
CA LEU A 381 -16.87 0.17 16.41
C LEU A 381 -17.77 -1.02 16.79
N GLY A 382 -17.58 -1.64 17.94
CA GLY A 382 -18.40 -2.72 18.46
C GLY A 382 -18.31 -4.03 17.68
N TYR A 383 -17.28 -4.21 16.84
CA TYR A 383 -17.08 -5.45 16.10
C TYR A 383 -16.20 -6.42 16.90
N GLU A 384 -16.73 -7.57 17.24
CA GLU A 384 -16.07 -8.62 18.01
C GLU A 384 -15.71 -9.79 17.11
N SER A 385 -14.47 -10.24 17.18
CA SER A 385 -13.97 -11.42 16.48
C SER A 385 -12.79 -12.03 17.23
N ASP A 386 -12.75 -13.36 17.36
CA ASP A 386 -11.61 -14.08 17.92
C ASP A 386 -10.55 -14.41 16.86
N LEU A 387 -10.79 -14.09 15.58
CA LEU A 387 -9.78 -14.19 14.56
C LEU A 387 -8.63 -13.21 14.83
N PRO A 388 -7.37 -13.60 14.58
CA PRO A 388 -6.28 -12.64 14.55
C PRO A 388 -6.50 -11.61 13.43
N TYR A 389 -6.27 -10.33 13.75
CA TYR A 389 -6.24 -9.29 12.74
C TYR A 389 -4.86 -9.28 12.07
N GLU A 390 -4.78 -9.74 10.83
CA GLU A 390 -3.56 -9.85 10.07
C GLU A 390 -3.12 -8.47 9.53
N LEU A 391 -2.22 -7.79 10.25
CA LEU A 391 -1.71 -6.49 9.82
C LEU A 391 -0.93 -6.62 8.51
N ILE A 392 0.02 -7.58 8.50
CA ILE A 392 0.83 -7.97 7.35
C ILE A 392 0.88 -9.49 7.33
N SER A 393 0.32 -10.11 6.31
CA SER A 393 0.33 -11.56 6.12
C SER A 393 1.55 -11.97 5.29
N GLU A 394 2.60 -12.47 5.95
CA GLU A 394 3.78 -13.00 5.27
C GLU A 394 3.45 -14.18 4.35
N ASP A 395 2.49 -15.02 4.74
CA ASP A 395 2.07 -16.17 3.94
C ASP A 395 1.42 -15.72 2.64
N THR A 396 0.61 -14.67 2.68
CA THR A 396 0.04 -14.05 1.48
C THR A 396 1.14 -13.47 0.60
N PHE A 397 2.10 -12.75 1.17
CA PHE A 397 3.23 -12.18 0.44
C PHE A 397 4.06 -13.27 -0.27
N LYS A 398 4.39 -14.36 0.44
CA LYS A 398 5.16 -15.48 -0.10
C LYS A 398 4.40 -16.28 -1.18
N ALA A 399 3.07 -16.38 -1.04
CA ALA A 399 2.20 -17.12 -1.95
C ALA A 399 1.74 -16.30 -3.15
N TRP A 400 2.07 -15.00 -3.20
CA TRP A 400 1.56 -14.10 -4.23
C TRP A 400 2.07 -14.46 -5.62
N SER A 401 1.16 -14.59 -6.57
CA SER A 401 1.45 -14.95 -7.95
C SER A 401 1.45 -13.73 -8.87
N TYR A 402 2.49 -13.61 -9.67
CA TYR A 402 2.57 -12.65 -10.78
C TYR A 402 2.42 -13.33 -12.15
N SER A 403 1.82 -14.53 -12.20
CA SER A 403 1.65 -15.29 -13.44
C SER A 403 0.82 -14.56 -14.51
N ASP A 404 -0.03 -13.60 -14.12
CA ASP A 404 -0.76 -12.74 -15.06
C ASP A 404 0.16 -11.85 -15.91
N PHE A 405 1.42 -11.70 -15.49
CA PHE A 405 2.47 -10.94 -16.17
C PHE A 405 3.58 -11.82 -16.74
N GLU A 406 3.32 -13.13 -16.91
CA GLU A 406 4.34 -14.04 -17.45
C GLU A 406 4.92 -13.52 -18.79
N GLY A 407 6.24 -13.47 -18.87
CA GLY A 407 6.98 -12.99 -20.04
C GLY A 407 7.10 -11.45 -20.19
N ARG A 408 6.64 -10.68 -19.20
CA ARG A 408 6.77 -9.20 -19.16
C ARG A 408 6.98 -8.69 -17.74
N SER A 409 7.38 -7.42 -17.60
CA SER A 409 7.41 -6.75 -16.29
C SER A 409 6.02 -6.69 -15.67
N VAL A 410 5.97 -6.77 -14.33
CA VAL A 410 4.74 -6.52 -13.56
C VAL A 410 4.47 -5.01 -13.58
N SER A 411 3.65 -4.58 -14.50
CA SER A 411 3.39 -3.17 -14.77
C SER A 411 1.90 -2.92 -15.04
N VAL A 412 1.37 -1.83 -14.50
CA VAL A 412 0.00 -1.35 -14.72
C VAL A 412 -0.03 -0.03 -15.49
N VAL A 413 1.08 0.32 -16.13
CA VAL A 413 1.21 1.52 -16.97
C VAL A 413 0.15 1.55 -18.07
N ASP A 414 -0.09 0.41 -18.74
CA ASP A 414 -1.13 0.29 -19.77
C ASP A 414 -2.53 0.47 -19.18
N SER A 415 -2.80 -0.09 -18.00
CA SER A 415 -4.09 0.03 -17.33
C SER A 415 -4.41 1.48 -16.97
N ILE A 416 -3.48 2.18 -16.31
CA ILE A 416 -3.70 3.59 -15.93
C ILE A 416 -3.76 4.50 -17.15
N SER A 417 -2.92 4.28 -18.16
CA SER A 417 -2.94 5.04 -19.40
C SER A 417 -4.27 4.85 -20.17
N SER A 418 -4.76 3.61 -20.22
CA SER A 418 -6.08 3.29 -20.83
C SER A 418 -7.22 3.94 -20.05
N ALA A 419 -7.19 3.85 -18.70
CA ALA A 419 -8.20 4.47 -17.87
C ALA A 419 -8.27 6.00 -18.07
N MET A 420 -7.13 6.68 -18.14
CA MET A 420 -7.06 8.13 -18.38
C MET A 420 -7.54 8.50 -19.80
N ARG A 421 -7.18 7.72 -20.83
CA ARG A 421 -7.66 7.97 -22.19
C ARG A 421 -9.18 7.76 -22.32
N ALA A 422 -9.73 6.74 -21.66
CA ALA A 422 -11.18 6.47 -21.68
C ALA A 422 -11.97 7.44 -20.78
N ASN A 423 -11.32 8.00 -19.75
CA ASN A 423 -11.88 9.00 -18.85
C ASN A 423 -10.93 10.22 -18.77
N PRO A 424 -11.02 11.18 -19.71
CA PRO A 424 -10.16 12.37 -19.70
C PRO A 424 -10.31 13.28 -18.47
N HIS A 425 -11.28 13.01 -17.61
CA HIS A 425 -11.52 13.73 -16.35
C HIS A 425 -10.90 13.03 -15.12
N LEU A 426 -10.35 11.83 -15.30
CA LEU A 426 -9.66 11.13 -14.22
C LEU A 426 -8.40 11.91 -13.81
N LYS A 427 -8.31 12.25 -12.52
CA LYS A 427 -7.17 12.95 -11.95
C LYS A 427 -6.34 12.02 -11.08
N LEU A 428 -5.02 12.25 -11.06
CA LEU A 428 -4.07 11.54 -10.21
C LEU A 428 -3.46 12.53 -9.22
N HIS A 429 -3.42 12.18 -7.94
CA HIS A 429 -2.57 12.80 -6.94
C HIS A 429 -1.53 11.78 -6.49
N VAL A 430 -0.26 12.07 -6.69
CA VAL A 430 0.84 11.16 -6.37
C VAL A 430 1.72 11.78 -5.30
N ALA A 431 1.77 11.12 -4.14
CA ALA A 431 2.49 11.58 -2.95
C ALA A 431 3.76 10.75 -2.75
N PHE A 432 4.89 11.45 -2.52
CA PHE A 432 6.21 10.87 -2.38
C PHE A 432 6.90 11.28 -1.09
N GLY A 433 7.57 10.31 -0.46
CA GLY A 433 8.54 10.56 0.62
C GLY A 433 9.97 10.52 0.10
N HIS A 434 10.77 11.56 0.37
CA HIS A 434 12.17 11.59 -0.07
C HIS A 434 13.03 10.48 0.53
N TYR A 435 12.64 9.97 1.72
CA TYR A 435 13.38 8.93 2.46
C TYR A 435 12.77 7.54 2.31
N ASP A 436 11.88 7.36 1.32
CA ASP A 436 11.21 6.08 1.02
C ASP A 436 12.13 5.17 0.20
N GLY A 437 12.80 4.24 0.86
CA GLY A 437 13.63 3.23 0.20
C GLY A 437 12.87 1.96 -0.24
N ALA A 438 11.57 1.92 -0.04
CA ALA A 438 10.72 0.84 -0.53
C ALA A 438 10.17 1.12 -1.94
N THR A 439 9.73 2.38 -2.17
CA THR A 439 9.21 2.86 -3.46
C THR A 439 9.82 4.23 -3.75
N ALA A 440 11.06 4.21 -4.25
CA ALA A 440 11.82 5.43 -4.51
C ALA A 440 11.04 6.40 -5.43
N TYR A 441 10.95 7.67 -5.02
CA TYR A 441 10.13 8.67 -5.70
C TYR A 441 10.52 8.87 -7.17
N PHE A 442 11.82 8.89 -7.46
CA PHE A 442 12.33 9.09 -8.82
C PHE A 442 12.01 7.91 -9.74
N ALA A 443 11.83 6.70 -9.19
CA ALA A 443 11.33 5.54 -9.92
C ALA A 443 9.86 5.72 -10.35
N ALA A 444 9.02 6.27 -9.48
CA ALA A 444 7.64 6.56 -9.82
C ALA A 444 7.53 7.73 -10.81
N GLU A 445 8.33 8.79 -10.66
CA GLU A 445 8.41 9.89 -11.65
C GLU A 445 8.79 9.39 -13.03
N HIS A 446 9.79 8.48 -13.10
CA HIS A 446 10.16 7.84 -14.37
C HIS A 446 8.95 7.17 -15.01
N VAL A 447 8.15 6.42 -14.26
CA VAL A 447 6.94 5.77 -14.78
C VAL A 447 5.90 6.79 -15.23
N LEU A 448 5.63 7.83 -14.45
CA LEU A 448 4.67 8.90 -14.79
C LEU A 448 5.07 9.63 -16.08
N ALA A 449 6.37 9.89 -16.26
CA ALA A 449 6.90 10.51 -17.48
C ALA A 449 6.69 9.63 -18.73
N HIS A 450 6.60 8.31 -18.56
CA HIS A 450 6.46 7.35 -19.67
C HIS A 450 5.02 6.85 -19.87
N LEU A 451 4.01 7.43 -19.19
CA LEU A 451 2.61 7.09 -19.45
C LEU A 451 2.22 7.39 -20.90
N GLN A 452 1.54 6.43 -21.53
CA GLN A 452 1.07 6.54 -22.91
C GLN A 452 -0.26 7.30 -22.98
N ILE A 453 -0.21 8.59 -22.65
CA ILE A 453 -1.34 9.52 -22.64
C ILE A 453 -1.05 10.77 -23.48
N PRO A 454 -2.09 11.44 -24.05
CA PRO A 454 -1.95 12.75 -24.67
C PRO A 454 -1.39 13.80 -23.69
N GLU A 455 -0.69 14.80 -24.23
CA GLU A 455 -0.05 15.85 -23.43
C GLU A 455 -1.07 16.59 -22.54
N GLU A 456 -2.26 16.84 -23.05
CA GLU A 456 -3.34 17.53 -22.33
C GLU A 456 -3.79 16.77 -21.07
N LEU A 457 -3.63 15.45 -21.04
CA LEU A 457 -3.99 14.64 -19.86
C LEU A 457 -2.90 14.64 -18.78
N ARG A 458 -1.69 15.11 -19.08
CA ARG A 458 -0.62 15.25 -18.08
C ARG A 458 -0.95 16.30 -17.03
N GLU A 459 -1.74 17.31 -17.38
CA GLU A 459 -2.25 18.32 -16.44
C GLU A 459 -3.19 17.72 -15.36
N ASN A 460 -3.66 16.50 -15.57
CA ASN A 460 -4.45 15.76 -14.57
C ASN A 460 -3.60 15.04 -13.51
N ILE A 461 -2.27 15.10 -13.62
CA ILE A 461 -1.33 14.48 -12.68
C ILE A 461 -0.75 15.56 -11.78
N ASP A 462 -1.07 15.48 -10.50
CA ASP A 462 -0.57 16.34 -9.43
C ASP A 462 0.41 15.55 -8.56
N THR A 463 1.60 16.09 -8.29
CA THR A 463 2.63 15.44 -7.48
C THR A 463 2.93 16.26 -6.22
N ALA A 464 3.19 15.57 -5.12
CA ALA A 464 3.56 16.19 -3.85
C ALA A 464 4.71 15.42 -3.18
N TYR A 465 5.70 16.17 -2.67
CA TYR A 465 6.92 15.64 -2.06
C TYR A 465 6.98 16.02 -0.59
N TYR A 466 7.39 15.06 0.23
CA TYR A 466 7.42 15.26 1.68
C TYR A 466 8.76 14.80 2.28
N PRO A 467 9.25 15.47 3.34
CA PRO A 467 10.45 15.09 4.07
C PRO A 467 10.14 13.91 5.02
N ALA A 468 9.72 12.79 4.47
CA ALA A 468 9.27 11.61 5.18
C ALA A 468 9.62 10.33 4.39
N GLY A 469 9.38 9.16 4.98
CA GLY A 469 9.54 7.86 4.32
C GLY A 469 8.24 7.36 3.67
N HIS A 470 8.10 6.04 3.58
CA HIS A 470 6.98 5.33 2.93
C HIS A 470 5.63 5.63 3.57
N MET A 471 5.56 5.51 4.90
CA MET A 471 4.41 5.89 5.70
C MET A 471 4.57 7.35 6.12
N MET A 472 4.38 8.28 5.18
CA MET A 472 4.64 9.71 5.37
C MET A 472 3.93 10.32 6.58
N TYR A 473 2.80 9.75 6.97
CA TYR A 473 1.95 10.16 8.08
C TYR A 473 2.49 9.77 9.47
N VAL A 474 3.57 9.01 9.57
CA VAL A 474 4.31 8.80 10.83
C VAL A 474 4.96 10.12 11.27
N HIS A 475 5.42 10.94 10.31
CA HIS A 475 5.92 12.28 10.59
C HIS A 475 4.75 13.27 10.72
N GLU A 476 4.49 13.75 11.94
CA GLU A 476 3.30 14.56 12.25
C GLU A 476 3.13 15.81 11.36
N PRO A 477 4.18 16.65 11.11
CA PRO A 477 4.06 17.80 10.22
C PRO A 477 3.66 17.39 8.78
N THR A 478 4.22 16.28 8.28
CA THR A 478 3.90 15.75 6.96
C THR A 478 2.48 15.22 6.92
N ARG A 479 2.02 14.48 7.93
CA ARG A 479 0.65 13.99 8.04
C ARG A 479 -0.37 15.13 7.90
N VAL A 480 -0.13 16.22 8.62
CA VAL A 480 -1.00 17.40 8.58
C VAL A 480 -1.00 18.06 7.19
N GLN A 481 0.16 18.18 6.55
CA GLN A 481 0.26 18.76 5.20
C GLN A 481 -0.37 17.85 4.16
N GLN A 482 -0.05 16.56 4.18
CA GLN A 482 -0.61 15.55 3.27
C GLN A 482 -2.14 15.50 3.35
N SER A 483 -2.71 15.53 4.55
CA SER A 483 -4.17 15.57 4.73
C SER A 483 -4.81 16.82 4.07
N LYS A 484 -4.14 17.97 4.09
CA LYS A 484 -4.64 19.19 3.40
C LYS A 484 -4.57 19.02 1.88
N ASP A 485 -3.51 18.45 1.38
CA ASP A 485 -3.30 18.25 -0.07
C ASP A 485 -4.32 17.24 -0.61
N LEU A 486 -4.55 16.13 0.09
CA LEU A 486 -5.59 15.15 -0.26
C LEU A 486 -7.00 15.77 -0.24
N ALA A 487 -7.33 16.57 0.78
CA ALA A 487 -8.61 17.26 0.88
C ALA A 487 -8.81 18.27 -0.26
N LYS A 488 -7.76 19.01 -0.62
CA LYS A 488 -7.74 19.94 -1.77
C LYS A 488 -7.96 19.19 -3.08
N PHE A 489 -7.26 18.07 -3.26
CA PHE A 489 -7.39 17.24 -4.45
C PHE A 489 -8.82 16.69 -4.63
N ILE A 490 -9.40 16.08 -3.59
CA ILE A 490 -10.79 15.59 -3.63
C ILE A 490 -11.75 16.71 -4.00
N LYS A 491 -11.64 17.87 -3.36
CA LYS A 491 -12.49 19.02 -3.66
C LYS A 491 -12.38 19.44 -5.13
N ASN A 492 -11.17 19.54 -5.67
CA ASN A 492 -10.94 19.96 -7.04
C ASN A 492 -11.43 18.93 -8.06
N ALA A 493 -11.21 17.63 -7.80
CA ALA A 493 -11.62 16.57 -8.68
C ALA A 493 -13.12 16.20 -8.59
N SER A 494 -13.81 16.67 -7.56
CA SER A 494 -15.27 16.51 -7.40
C SER A 494 -16.08 17.61 -8.07
N ASN A 495 -15.48 18.78 -8.33
CA ASN A 495 -16.15 19.89 -9.00
C ASN A 495 -16.34 19.54 -10.48
N ARG A 496 -17.58 19.71 -10.97
CA ARG A 496 -17.97 19.55 -12.39
C ARG A 496 -17.64 20.81 -13.16
#